data_53bb43087953e432f078d341fbc5abbc
#
_entry.id   53bb43087953e432f078d341fbc5abbc
#
_cell.length_a   1.000
_cell.length_b   1.000
_cell.length_c   1.000
_cell.angle_alpha   90.00
_cell.angle_beta   90.00
_cell.angle_gamma   90.00
#
_symmetry.space_group_name_H-M   'P 1'
#
loop_
_entity.id
_entity.type
_entity.pdbx_description
1 polymer ?
#
loop_
_entity_poly.entity_id
_entity_poly.type
_entity_poly.pdbx_seq_one_letter_code
_entity_poly.pdbx_strand_id
1 'polypeptide(L)'
;MTLESKHQRLAALRPLSPESVASLAAAWDVRMVYESNSIEGNSLTLRETELVLSKGVTVSGKPLKDHLEAVNLAKAWEQGKALAQPGAALTERDLLDRHRIILTRVQDTFAGLYRPSAVRTAGANHTPPNPL
;
A
#
# COMPACT_ATOMS: atom_id res chain seq x y z
N MET A 1 -1.42 11.24 -31.20
CA MET A 1 -0.09 10.80 -30.67
C MET A 1 -0.18 9.31 -30.37
N THR A 2 0.64 8.50 -31.02
CA THR A 2 0.66 7.03 -30.88
C THR A 2 1.35 6.61 -29.59
N LEU A 3 1.13 5.36 -29.13
CA LEU A 3 1.81 4.78 -27.95
C LEU A 3 3.34 4.82 -28.14
N GLU A 4 3.80 4.49 -29.34
CA GLU A 4 5.22 4.49 -29.72
C GLU A 4 5.84 5.88 -29.57
N SER A 5 5.17 6.93 -30.06
CA SER A 5 5.69 8.29 -29.92
C SER A 5 5.73 8.77 -28.46
N LYS A 6 4.81 8.29 -27.59
CA LYS A 6 4.85 8.56 -26.15
C LYS A 6 6.03 7.84 -25.49
N HIS A 7 6.28 6.59 -25.85
CA HIS A 7 7.38 5.80 -25.34
C HIS A 7 8.73 6.42 -25.70
N GLN A 8 8.92 6.82 -26.95
CA GLN A 8 10.14 7.49 -27.41
C GLN A 8 10.40 8.81 -26.67
N ARG A 9 9.34 9.61 -26.42
CA ARG A 9 9.46 10.84 -25.62
C ARG A 9 9.85 10.55 -24.15
N LEU A 10 9.28 9.51 -23.54
CA LEU A 10 9.67 9.07 -22.18
C LEU A 10 11.13 8.61 -22.16
N ALA A 11 11.55 7.84 -23.14
CA ALA A 11 12.94 7.36 -23.24
C ALA A 11 13.94 8.54 -23.38
N ALA A 12 13.59 9.57 -24.14
CA ALA A 12 14.42 10.76 -24.33
C ALA A 12 14.58 11.62 -23.06
N LEU A 13 13.69 11.48 -22.07
CA LEU A 13 13.78 12.16 -20.77
C LEU A 13 14.67 11.42 -19.75
N ARG A 14 15.17 10.26 -20.09
CA ARG A 14 16.01 9.45 -19.20
C ARG A 14 17.52 9.62 -19.52
N PRO A 15 18.40 9.50 -18.49
CA PRO A 15 18.08 9.30 -17.07
C PRO A 15 17.51 10.58 -16.41
N LEU A 16 16.55 10.43 -15.53
CA LEU A 16 16.09 11.51 -14.65
C LEU A 16 17.14 11.81 -13.58
N SER A 17 17.19 13.06 -13.10
CA SER A 17 18.05 13.39 -11.95
C SER A 17 17.63 12.60 -10.70
N PRO A 18 18.58 12.28 -9.79
CA PRO A 18 18.24 11.60 -8.52
C PRO A 18 17.14 12.33 -7.73
N GLU A 19 17.16 13.66 -7.71
CA GLU A 19 16.17 14.49 -7.02
C GLU A 19 14.79 14.36 -7.66
N SER A 20 14.73 14.35 -9.00
CA SER A 20 13.48 14.13 -9.73
C SER A 20 12.90 12.75 -9.46
N VAL A 21 13.74 11.72 -9.42
CA VAL A 21 13.32 10.35 -9.09
C VAL A 21 12.80 10.28 -7.66
N ALA A 22 13.51 10.87 -6.68
CA ALA A 22 13.09 10.87 -5.29
C ALA A 22 11.75 11.61 -5.09
N SER A 23 11.57 12.76 -5.73
CA SER A 23 10.33 13.54 -5.68
C SER A 23 9.14 12.77 -6.26
N LEU A 24 9.33 12.15 -7.43
CA LEU A 24 8.30 11.32 -8.06
C LEU A 24 7.95 10.09 -7.20
N ALA A 25 8.96 9.43 -6.63
CA ALA A 25 8.75 8.28 -5.76
C ALA A 25 7.94 8.67 -4.51
N ALA A 26 8.28 9.78 -3.84
CA ALA A 26 7.56 10.25 -2.67
C ALA A 26 6.08 10.58 -2.99
N ALA A 27 5.83 11.27 -4.10
CA ALA A 27 4.46 11.57 -4.53
C ALA A 27 3.67 10.30 -4.87
N TRP A 28 4.34 9.33 -5.49
CA TRP A 28 3.74 8.05 -5.84
C TRP A 28 3.41 7.20 -4.61
N ASP A 29 4.29 7.18 -3.61
CA ASP A 29 4.07 6.46 -2.35
C ASP A 29 2.82 6.97 -1.61
N VAL A 30 2.66 8.28 -1.49
CA VAL A 30 1.45 8.88 -0.89
C VAL A 30 0.20 8.48 -1.67
N ARG A 31 0.26 8.55 -2.99
CA ARG A 31 -0.87 8.20 -3.85
C ARG A 31 -1.23 6.73 -3.76
N MET A 32 -0.24 5.84 -3.73
CA MET A 32 -0.45 4.40 -3.55
C MET A 32 -1.17 4.10 -2.24
N VAL A 33 -0.74 4.72 -1.13
CA VAL A 33 -1.39 4.56 0.17
C VAL A 33 -2.83 5.06 0.14
N TYR A 34 -3.05 6.25 -0.41
CA TYR A 34 -4.39 6.83 -0.54
C TYR A 34 -5.32 5.95 -1.37
N GLU A 35 -4.92 5.57 -2.58
CA GLU A 35 -5.77 4.79 -3.49
C GLU A 35 -6.10 3.41 -2.93
N SER A 36 -5.11 2.73 -2.34
CA SER A 36 -5.32 1.42 -1.72
C SER A 36 -6.30 1.48 -0.55
N ASN A 37 -6.14 2.43 0.35
CA ASN A 37 -7.03 2.59 1.49
C ASN A 37 -8.43 3.08 1.08
N SER A 38 -8.52 3.92 0.06
CA SER A 38 -9.80 4.43 -0.47
C SER A 38 -10.68 3.29 -1.00
N ILE A 39 -10.10 2.28 -1.64
CA ILE A 39 -10.83 1.07 -2.09
C ILE A 39 -11.46 0.34 -0.91
N GLU A 40 -10.80 0.33 0.24
CA GLU A 40 -11.28 -0.30 1.49
C GLU A 40 -12.21 0.60 2.31
N GLY A 41 -12.57 1.77 1.79
CA GLY A 41 -13.52 2.68 2.42
C GLY A 41 -12.93 3.66 3.42
N ASN A 42 -11.61 3.86 3.43
CA ASN A 42 -10.95 4.90 4.21
C ASN A 42 -11.43 6.29 3.75
N SER A 43 -11.72 7.17 4.70
CA SER A 43 -12.35 8.47 4.43
C SER A 43 -11.35 9.63 4.24
N LEU A 44 -10.04 9.40 4.39
CA LEU A 44 -9.03 10.41 4.14
C LEU A 44 -8.99 10.77 2.65
N THR A 45 -8.88 12.06 2.33
CA THR A 45 -8.57 12.52 0.98
C THR A 45 -7.07 12.36 0.69
N LEU A 46 -6.67 12.45 -0.57
CA LEU A 46 -5.25 12.42 -0.96
C LEU A 46 -4.42 13.45 -0.20
N ARG A 47 -4.95 14.68 -0.06
CA ARG A 47 -4.26 15.76 0.68
C ARG A 47 -4.16 15.48 2.17
N GLU A 48 -5.21 14.93 2.76
CA GLU A 48 -5.20 14.53 4.18
C GLU A 48 -4.23 13.38 4.41
N THR A 49 -4.20 12.38 3.53
CA THR A 49 -3.21 11.29 3.58
C THR A 49 -1.78 11.83 3.52
N GLU A 50 -1.50 12.75 2.60
CA GLU A 50 -0.21 13.43 2.53
C GLU A 50 0.17 14.12 3.85
N LEU A 51 -0.76 14.87 4.47
CA LEU A 51 -0.53 15.55 5.74
C LEU A 51 -0.27 14.57 6.89
N VAL A 52 -1.06 13.50 6.97
CA VAL A 52 -0.87 12.44 7.98
C VAL A 52 0.51 11.81 7.85
N LEU A 53 0.92 11.45 6.63
CA LEU A 53 2.20 10.76 6.40
C LEU A 53 3.41 11.68 6.53
N SER A 54 3.32 12.93 6.03
CA SER A 54 4.46 13.84 6.01
C SER A 54 4.64 14.66 7.27
N LYS A 55 3.56 14.96 8.00
CA LYS A 55 3.56 15.83 9.20
C LYS A 55 3.22 15.09 10.49
N GLY A 56 2.73 13.85 10.41
CA GLY A 56 2.29 13.09 11.58
C GLY A 56 1.10 13.71 12.32
N VAL A 57 0.29 14.51 11.61
CA VAL A 57 -0.88 15.20 12.20
C VAL A 57 -2.14 14.36 12.06
N THR A 58 -3.10 14.57 12.95
CA THR A 58 -4.46 14.03 12.82
C THR A 58 -5.36 15.02 12.12
N VAL A 59 -6.35 14.51 11.38
CA VAL A 59 -7.34 15.31 10.66
C VAL A 59 -8.64 15.29 11.46
N SER A 60 -9.14 16.48 11.78
CA SER A 60 -10.40 16.63 12.55
C SER A 60 -11.58 16.01 11.81
N GLY A 61 -12.45 15.32 12.54
CA GLY A 61 -13.64 14.67 11.99
C GLY A 61 -13.40 13.37 11.24
N LYS A 62 -12.16 12.90 11.19
CA LYS A 62 -11.81 11.60 10.60
C LYS A 62 -11.57 10.53 11.67
N PRO A 63 -12.00 9.27 11.44
CA PRO A 63 -11.77 8.19 12.39
C PRO A 63 -10.28 7.95 12.66
N LEU A 64 -9.91 7.60 13.88
CA LEU A 64 -8.54 7.20 14.23
C LEU A 64 -8.10 5.98 13.39
N LYS A 65 -9.02 5.05 13.13
CA LYS A 65 -8.79 3.89 12.27
C LYS A 65 -8.20 4.30 10.92
N ASP A 66 -8.76 5.30 10.26
CA ASP A 66 -8.34 5.74 8.93
C ASP A 66 -6.89 6.27 8.93
N HIS A 67 -6.51 6.98 10.01
CA HIS A 67 -5.13 7.43 10.20
C HIS A 67 -4.17 6.25 10.40
N LEU A 68 -4.56 5.28 11.22
CA LEU A 68 -3.75 4.08 11.48
C LEU A 68 -3.57 3.25 10.20
N GLU A 69 -4.61 3.06 9.42
CA GLU A 69 -4.54 2.37 8.12
C GLU A 69 -3.55 3.05 7.18
N ALA A 70 -3.59 4.38 7.06
CA ALA A 70 -2.66 5.12 6.21
C ALA A 70 -1.20 4.96 6.68
N VAL A 71 -0.93 5.14 7.97
CA VAL A 71 0.43 5.02 8.54
C VAL A 71 0.95 3.59 8.44
N ASN A 72 0.11 2.61 8.75
CA ASN A 72 0.48 1.19 8.70
C ASN A 72 0.79 0.73 7.27
N LEU A 73 -0.05 1.12 6.30
CA LEU A 73 0.16 0.76 4.91
C LEU A 73 1.44 1.42 4.36
N ALA A 74 1.69 2.68 4.68
CA ALA A 74 2.94 3.35 4.30
C ALA A 74 4.16 2.61 4.86
N LYS A 75 4.13 2.20 6.13
CA LYS A 75 5.21 1.43 6.76
C LYS A 75 5.41 0.06 6.10
N ALA A 76 4.33 -0.66 5.82
CA ALA A 76 4.38 -1.96 5.12
C ALA A 76 4.93 -1.81 3.70
N TRP A 77 4.57 -0.73 3.01
CA TRP A 77 5.06 -0.40 1.68
C TRP A 77 6.58 -0.15 1.66
N GLU A 78 7.08 0.68 2.59
CA GLU A 78 8.53 0.93 2.73
C GLU A 78 9.32 -0.36 2.97
N GLN A 79 8.83 -1.22 3.86
CA GLN A 79 9.46 -2.52 4.10
C GLN A 79 9.37 -3.43 2.86
N GLY A 80 8.27 -3.36 2.11
CA GLY A 80 8.12 -4.08 0.84
C GLY A 80 9.16 -3.68 -0.18
N LYS A 81 9.38 -2.39 -0.35
CA LYS A 81 10.42 -1.85 -1.24
C LYS A 81 11.83 -2.31 -0.82
N ALA A 82 12.11 -2.35 0.47
CA ALA A 82 13.40 -2.83 0.99
C ALA A 82 13.66 -4.31 0.68
N LEU A 83 12.61 -5.14 0.59
CA LEU A 83 12.73 -6.55 0.19
C LEU A 83 12.81 -6.76 -1.33
N ALA A 84 12.41 -5.78 -2.13
CA ALA A 84 12.39 -5.87 -3.58
C ALA A 84 13.80 -5.67 -4.18
N GLN A 85 14.76 -6.46 -3.70
CA GLN A 85 16.13 -6.47 -4.22
C GLN A 85 16.30 -7.58 -5.27
N PRO A 86 17.15 -7.37 -6.29
CA PRO A 86 17.45 -8.42 -7.26
C PRO A 86 17.94 -9.70 -6.57
N GLY A 87 17.27 -10.82 -6.85
CA GLY A 87 17.61 -12.12 -6.26
C GLY A 87 17.05 -12.39 -4.86
N ALA A 88 16.35 -11.45 -4.24
CA ALA A 88 15.68 -11.71 -2.98
C ALA A 88 14.50 -12.67 -3.18
N ALA A 89 14.40 -13.69 -2.32
CA ALA A 89 13.25 -14.58 -2.27
C ALA A 89 12.20 -14.01 -1.32
N LEU A 90 10.96 -13.89 -1.79
CA LEU A 90 9.83 -13.54 -0.95
C LEU A 90 9.39 -14.79 -0.18
N THR A 91 9.36 -14.71 1.14
CA THR A 91 8.95 -15.80 2.01
C THR A 91 7.50 -15.62 2.52
N GLU A 92 6.87 -16.72 2.95
CA GLU A 92 5.57 -16.67 3.63
C GLU A 92 5.60 -15.78 4.87
N ARG A 93 6.70 -15.82 5.62
CA ARG A 93 6.90 -14.96 6.79
C ARG A 93 6.89 -13.47 6.40
N ASP A 94 7.47 -13.11 5.28
CA ASP A 94 7.44 -11.73 4.79
C ASP A 94 6.03 -11.25 4.50
N LEU A 95 5.16 -12.11 4.00
CA LEU A 95 3.75 -11.79 3.77
C LEU A 95 3.00 -11.60 5.08
N LEU A 96 3.16 -12.52 6.03
CA LEU A 96 2.50 -12.44 7.34
C LEU A 96 2.98 -11.26 8.17
N ASP A 97 4.26 -10.91 8.11
CA ASP A 97 4.81 -9.74 8.79
C ASP A 97 4.23 -8.43 8.22
N ARG A 98 4.03 -8.33 6.91
CA ARG A 98 3.34 -7.16 6.31
C ARG A 98 1.87 -7.11 6.67
N HIS A 99 1.18 -8.23 6.62
CA HIS A 99 -0.21 -8.33 7.06
C HIS A 99 -0.35 -7.88 8.52
N ARG A 100 0.58 -8.26 9.39
CA ARG A 100 0.63 -7.80 10.78
C ARG A 100 0.77 -6.29 10.87
N ILE A 101 1.72 -5.69 10.13
CA ILE A 101 1.93 -4.24 10.15
C ILE A 101 0.69 -3.49 9.73
N ILE A 102 0.06 -3.90 8.62
CA ILE A 102 -1.15 -3.25 8.08
C ILE A 102 -2.29 -3.27 9.10
N LEU A 103 -2.49 -4.39 9.78
CA LEU A 103 -3.62 -4.58 10.70
C LEU A 103 -3.35 -4.16 12.15
N THR A 104 -2.11 -3.81 12.51
CA THR A 104 -1.76 -3.39 13.88
C THR A 104 -2.66 -2.23 14.33
N ARG A 105 -3.34 -2.41 15.48
CA ARG A 105 -4.29 -1.46 16.08
C ARG A 105 -5.51 -1.12 15.22
N VAL A 106 -5.67 -1.79 14.09
CA VAL A 106 -6.86 -1.73 13.22
C VAL A 106 -7.68 -3.00 13.42
N GLN A 107 -7.04 -4.15 13.38
CA GLN A 107 -7.67 -5.45 13.53
C GLN A 107 -6.66 -6.50 14.07
N ASP A 108 -6.18 -6.28 15.30
CA ASP A 108 -5.09 -7.04 15.91
C ASP A 108 -5.33 -8.56 15.98
N THR A 109 -6.59 -8.98 16.12
CA THR A 109 -6.95 -10.41 16.24
C THR A 109 -6.53 -11.22 15.00
N PHE A 110 -6.46 -10.59 13.82
CA PHE A 110 -6.10 -11.25 12.56
C PHE A 110 -4.71 -10.86 12.06
N ALA A 111 -4.05 -9.92 12.73
CA ALA A 111 -2.80 -9.33 12.30
C ALA A 111 -1.68 -10.37 12.18
N GLY A 112 -1.20 -10.62 10.96
CA GLY A 112 -0.13 -11.58 10.68
C GLY A 112 -0.54 -13.05 10.78
N LEU A 113 -1.83 -13.34 10.70
CA LEU A 113 -2.36 -14.71 10.76
C LEU A 113 -3.14 -15.04 9.48
N TYR A 114 -3.16 -16.31 9.14
CA TYR A 114 -4.12 -16.83 8.19
C TYR A 114 -5.53 -16.85 8.80
N ARG A 115 -6.56 -16.74 7.97
CA ARG A 115 -7.93 -16.83 8.43
C ARG A 115 -8.20 -18.18 9.10
N PRO A 116 -8.93 -18.21 10.23
CA PRO A 116 -9.25 -19.46 10.93
C PRO A 116 -10.48 -20.19 10.38
N SER A 117 -11.22 -19.58 9.46
CA SER A 117 -12.48 -20.12 8.93
C SER A 117 -12.54 -20.07 7.41
N ALA A 118 -13.33 -20.95 6.82
CA ALA A 118 -13.66 -20.94 5.41
C ALA A 118 -14.42 -19.64 5.04
N VAL A 119 -14.14 -19.11 3.87
CA VAL A 119 -14.81 -17.92 3.34
C VAL A 119 -15.42 -18.21 1.97
N ARG A 120 -16.43 -17.44 1.60
CA ARG A 120 -17.02 -17.40 0.26
C ARG A 120 -16.98 -15.99 -0.27
N THR A 121 -16.62 -15.85 -1.53
CA THR A 121 -16.74 -14.57 -2.23
C THR A 121 -18.16 -14.46 -2.78
N ALA A 122 -18.90 -13.44 -2.38
CA ALA A 122 -20.26 -13.21 -2.87
C ALA A 122 -20.26 -13.05 -4.40
N GLY A 123 -21.16 -13.76 -5.08
CA GLY A 123 -21.29 -13.73 -6.54
C GLY A 123 -20.21 -14.51 -7.32
N ALA A 124 -19.25 -15.13 -6.67
CA ALA A 124 -18.24 -15.96 -7.34
C ALA A 124 -18.65 -17.44 -7.40
N ASN A 125 -18.32 -18.10 -8.51
CA ASN A 125 -18.45 -19.55 -8.67
C ASN A 125 -17.27 -20.34 -8.09
N HIS A 126 -16.26 -19.63 -7.56
CA HIS A 126 -15.09 -20.23 -6.96
C HIS A 126 -15.20 -20.20 -5.43
N THR A 127 -14.82 -21.29 -4.80
CA THR A 127 -14.68 -21.39 -3.35
C THR A 127 -13.19 -21.38 -3.02
N PRO A 128 -12.72 -20.40 -2.22
CA PRO A 128 -11.32 -20.38 -1.78
C PRO A 128 -10.95 -21.65 -1.00
N PRO A 129 -9.67 -22.05 -1.01
CA PRO A 129 -9.20 -23.21 -0.23
C PRO A 129 -9.61 -23.10 1.24
N ASN A 130 -9.80 -24.24 1.91
CA ASN A 130 -9.99 -24.24 3.34
C ASN A 130 -8.75 -23.67 4.04
N PRO A 131 -8.92 -23.01 5.19
CA PRO A 131 -7.78 -22.60 6.01
C PRO A 131 -6.97 -23.82 6.43
N LEU A 132 -5.66 -23.64 6.53
CA LEU A 132 -4.72 -24.65 7.00
C LEU A 132 -4.86 -24.86 8.52
#